data_a61abced497ac4da4c619b412058633c
#
_entry.id   a61abced497ac4da4c619b412058633c
#
_cell.length_a   1.000
_cell.length_b   1.000
_cell.length_c   1.000
_cell.angle_alpha   90.00
_cell.angle_beta   90.00
_cell.angle_gamma   90.00
#
_symmetry.space_group_name_H-M   'P 1'
#
loop_
_entity.id
_entity.type
_entity.pdbx_description
1 polymer ?
#
loop_
_entity_poly.entity_id
_entity_poly.type
_entity_poly.pdbx_seq_one_letter_code
_entity_poly.pdbx_strand_id
1 'polypeptide(L)'
;MYFIYNIYQLMINSLGIKKSPKETKVVVAMSGGVDSSVVAGLMKEEGYDVTGITLKLYDDSKVSKEGRQCCAGQDILDAKRVSEHLDINHKILFYQKKFKEEVIDSFIDSYVAGETPIPCVQCNQTVKFRDLFKYAKELNADALVTGHYVTRLQNNGIIMS
;
A
#
# COMPACT_ATOMS: atom_id res chain seq x y z
N MET A 1 34.02 10.15 -38.17
CA MET A 1 34.09 10.38 -36.71
C MET A 1 32.68 10.27 -36.20
N TYR A 2 32.28 9.06 -35.81
CA TYR A 2 30.90 8.78 -35.28
C TYR A 2 30.87 9.19 -33.83
N PHE A 3 30.10 10.22 -33.49
CA PHE A 3 29.73 10.53 -32.13
C PHE A 3 28.76 9.45 -31.63
N ILE A 4 29.26 8.50 -30.86
CA ILE A 4 28.41 7.64 -30.04
C ILE A 4 27.90 8.54 -28.92
N TYR A 5 26.72 9.11 -29.12
CA TYR A 5 25.96 9.70 -28.02
C TYR A 5 25.67 8.59 -27.03
N ASN A 6 26.30 8.70 -25.87
CA ASN A 6 26.14 7.80 -24.78
C ASN A 6 24.67 7.90 -24.30
N ILE A 7 23.82 6.97 -24.73
CA ILE A 7 22.37 6.90 -24.42
C ILE A 7 22.15 6.46 -22.96
N TYR A 8 23.14 6.59 -22.11
CA TYR A 8 22.98 6.56 -20.66
C TYR A 8 22.58 7.94 -20.11
N GLN A 9 21.69 8.62 -20.78
CA GLN A 9 20.91 9.66 -20.13
C GLN A 9 20.05 8.93 -19.12
N LEU A 10 20.40 9.07 -17.85
CA LEU A 10 19.75 8.49 -16.68
C LEU A 10 18.23 8.47 -16.90
N MET A 11 17.69 7.31 -17.30
CA MET A 11 16.26 7.14 -17.47
C MET A 11 15.66 7.16 -16.08
N ILE A 12 15.19 8.33 -15.67
CA ILE A 12 14.34 8.44 -14.49
C ILE A 12 13.00 7.82 -14.89
N ASN A 13 12.58 6.78 -14.18
CA ASN A 13 11.30 6.14 -14.41
C ASN A 13 10.13 7.01 -13.91
N SER A 14 8.88 6.58 -14.12
CA SER A 14 7.67 7.32 -13.70
C SER A 14 7.59 7.58 -12.20
N LEU A 15 8.28 6.80 -11.38
CA LEU A 15 8.39 6.99 -9.93
C LEU A 15 9.52 7.96 -9.54
N GLY A 16 10.26 8.54 -10.49
CA GLY A 16 11.37 9.44 -10.22
C GLY A 16 12.66 8.75 -9.78
N ILE A 17 12.76 7.43 -9.98
CA ILE A 17 13.91 6.61 -9.57
C ILE A 17 14.85 6.41 -10.76
N LYS A 18 16.17 6.53 -10.51
CA LYS A 18 17.22 6.35 -11.52
C LYS A 18 17.54 4.87 -11.78
N LYS A 19 16.51 4.11 -12.13
CA LYS A 19 16.57 2.70 -12.52
C LYS A 19 15.58 2.44 -13.64
N SER A 20 15.81 1.40 -14.44
CA SER A 20 14.79 0.94 -15.36
C SER A 20 13.57 0.37 -14.58
N PRO A 21 12.35 0.40 -15.12
CA PRO A 21 11.20 -0.20 -14.46
C PRO A 21 11.46 -1.65 -14.03
N LYS A 22 12.05 -2.47 -14.87
CA LYS A 22 12.36 -3.89 -14.59
C LYS A 22 13.31 -4.11 -13.42
N GLU A 23 14.19 -3.15 -13.15
CA GLU A 23 15.14 -3.19 -12.03
C GLU A 23 14.59 -2.51 -10.76
N THR A 24 13.43 -1.87 -10.87
CA THR A 24 12.79 -1.15 -9.78
C THR A 24 11.76 -2.05 -9.11
N LYS A 25 12.02 -2.40 -7.85
CA LYS A 25 11.12 -3.20 -7.04
C LYS A 25 10.07 -2.32 -6.37
N VAL A 26 8.81 -2.63 -6.62
CA VAL A 26 7.68 -1.86 -6.12
C VAL A 26 6.81 -2.72 -5.22
N VAL A 27 6.56 -2.26 -4.03
CA VAL A 27 5.54 -2.82 -3.15
C VAL A 27 4.24 -2.03 -3.33
N VAL A 28 3.14 -2.71 -3.64
CA VAL A 28 1.81 -2.10 -3.75
C VAL A 28 0.95 -2.53 -2.56
N ALA A 29 0.44 -1.56 -1.80
CA ALA A 29 -0.53 -1.83 -0.74
C ALA A 29 -1.90 -2.12 -1.36
N MET A 30 -2.33 -3.37 -1.29
CA MET A 30 -3.58 -3.86 -1.88
C MET A 30 -4.63 -4.07 -0.80
N SER A 31 -5.73 -3.31 -0.87
CA SER A 31 -6.85 -3.43 0.06
C SER A 31 -7.98 -4.34 -0.45
N GLY A 32 -7.89 -4.86 -1.67
CA GLY A 32 -8.98 -5.53 -2.36
C GLY A 32 -9.95 -4.59 -3.08
N GLY A 33 -9.84 -3.27 -2.84
CA GLY A 33 -10.63 -2.27 -3.54
C GLY A 33 -10.11 -1.95 -4.95
N VAL A 34 -10.93 -1.24 -5.74
CA VAL A 34 -10.66 -0.89 -7.13
C VAL A 34 -9.38 -0.07 -7.27
N ASP A 35 -9.22 0.99 -6.47
CA ASP A 35 -8.10 1.92 -6.60
C ASP A 35 -6.74 1.24 -6.44
N SER A 36 -6.61 0.40 -5.40
CA SER A 36 -5.38 -0.35 -5.17
C SER A 36 -5.10 -1.40 -6.24
N SER A 37 -6.15 -1.98 -6.83
CA SER A 37 -6.05 -2.94 -7.92
C SER A 37 -5.60 -2.28 -9.22
N VAL A 38 -6.15 -1.10 -9.54
CA VAL A 38 -5.75 -0.29 -10.70
C VAL A 38 -4.29 0.11 -10.58
N VAL A 39 -3.87 0.59 -9.41
CA VAL A 39 -2.47 0.97 -9.18
C VAL A 39 -1.53 -0.22 -9.37
N ALA A 40 -1.90 -1.41 -8.86
CA ALA A 40 -1.10 -2.62 -9.08
C ALA A 40 -0.99 -2.96 -10.58
N GLY A 41 -2.08 -2.83 -11.33
CA GLY A 41 -2.12 -3.03 -12.78
C GLY A 41 -1.22 -2.05 -13.52
N LEU A 42 -1.31 -0.75 -13.21
CA LEU A 42 -0.47 0.29 -13.82
C LEU A 42 1.02 0.05 -13.57
N MET A 43 1.40 -0.31 -12.34
CA MET A 43 2.80 -0.62 -12.03
C MET A 43 3.30 -1.84 -12.82
N LYS A 44 2.47 -2.87 -12.95
CA LYS A 44 2.81 -4.06 -13.76
C LYS A 44 2.92 -3.73 -15.24
N GLU A 45 1.99 -2.94 -15.78
CA GLU A 45 1.98 -2.52 -17.19
C GLU A 45 3.20 -1.67 -17.55
N GLU A 46 3.64 -0.80 -16.65
CA GLU A 46 4.88 -0.02 -16.81
C GLU A 46 6.15 -0.88 -16.71
N GLY A 47 6.02 -2.15 -16.34
CA GLY A 47 7.11 -3.13 -16.33
C GLY A 47 7.91 -3.19 -15.04
N TYR A 48 7.37 -2.68 -13.93
CA TYR A 48 8.01 -2.78 -12.61
C TYR A 48 8.00 -4.23 -12.05
N ASP A 49 8.96 -4.53 -11.18
CA ASP A 49 8.96 -5.74 -10.34
C ASP A 49 8.00 -5.54 -9.15
N VAL A 50 6.76 -5.97 -9.33
CA VAL A 50 5.65 -5.66 -8.41
C VAL A 50 5.41 -6.79 -7.42
N THR A 51 5.31 -6.43 -6.14
CA THR A 51 4.81 -7.30 -5.07
C THR A 51 3.61 -6.62 -4.38
N GLY A 52 2.45 -7.26 -4.45
CA GLY A 52 1.26 -6.85 -3.71
C GLY A 52 1.32 -7.25 -2.24
N ILE A 53 0.86 -6.38 -1.34
CA ILE A 53 0.76 -6.67 0.11
C ILE A 53 -0.62 -6.29 0.61
N THR A 54 -1.27 -7.22 1.30
CA THR A 54 -2.53 -6.98 2.00
C THR A 54 -2.33 -7.18 3.51
N LEU A 55 -2.82 -6.23 4.31
CA LEU A 55 -2.85 -6.36 5.76
C LEU A 55 -4.14 -7.03 6.21
N LYS A 56 -4.04 -8.14 6.93
CA LYS A 56 -5.17 -8.73 7.64
C LYS A 56 -5.26 -8.13 9.04
N LEU A 57 -6.24 -7.25 9.25
CA LEU A 57 -6.41 -6.47 10.48
C LEU A 57 -7.42 -7.09 11.46
N TYR A 58 -8.36 -7.91 10.95
CA TYR A 58 -9.41 -8.52 11.74
C TYR A 58 -9.33 -10.04 11.76
N ASP A 59 -9.90 -10.62 12.81
CA ASP A 59 -10.10 -12.06 12.93
C ASP A 59 -11.50 -12.41 12.42
N ASP A 60 -11.59 -13.15 11.32
CA ASP A 60 -12.85 -13.50 10.66
C ASP A 60 -13.78 -14.30 11.59
N SER A 61 -13.23 -14.98 12.59
CA SER A 61 -14.02 -15.77 13.56
C SER A 61 -14.88 -14.91 14.50
N LYS A 62 -14.60 -13.61 14.61
CA LYS A 62 -15.25 -12.68 15.56
C LYS A 62 -16.12 -11.63 14.86
N VAL A 63 -16.26 -11.71 13.55
CA VAL A 63 -16.98 -10.72 12.76
C VAL A 63 -18.42 -11.17 12.51
N SER A 64 -19.39 -10.36 12.93
CA SER A 64 -20.80 -10.55 12.55
C SER A 64 -20.96 -10.39 11.04
N LYS A 65 -21.83 -11.22 10.43
CA LYS A 65 -22.06 -11.27 8.98
C LYS A 65 -22.65 -9.97 8.36
N GLU A 66 -22.95 -8.97 9.19
CA GLU A 66 -23.65 -7.75 8.78
C GLU A 66 -22.72 -6.53 8.91
N GLY A 67 -21.85 -6.32 7.94
CA GLY A 67 -21.08 -5.08 7.87
C GLY A 67 -19.91 -5.16 6.89
N ARG A 68 -19.78 -4.16 6.02
CA ARG A 68 -18.58 -3.94 5.20
C ARG A 68 -17.45 -3.50 6.14
N GLN A 69 -16.58 -4.42 6.49
CA GLN A 69 -15.41 -4.10 7.30
C GLN A 69 -14.19 -3.97 6.40
N CYS A 70 -13.44 -2.92 6.64
CA CYS A 70 -12.15 -2.68 5.98
C CYS A 70 -11.22 -3.88 6.20
N CYS A 71 -10.68 -4.46 5.13
CA CYS A 71 -9.75 -5.61 5.18
C CYS A 71 -10.38 -6.91 5.74
N ALA A 72 -11.68 -7.14 5.47
CA ALA A 72 -12.36 -8.41 5.74
C ALA A 72 -11.86 -9.53 4.81
N GLY A 73 -12.22 -10.77 5.11
CA GLY A 73 -11.77 -11.93 4.35
C GLY A 73 -12.06 -11.84 2.84
N GLN A 74 -13.17 -11.21 2.44
CA GLN A 74 -13.52 -10.99 1.02
C GLN A 74 -12.50 -10.07 0.33
N ASP A 75 -12.12 -8.95 0.95
CA ASP A 75 -11.16 -7.99 0.40
C ASP A 75 -9.79 -8.67 0.14
N ILE A 76 -9.37 -9.56 1.03
CA ILE A 76 -8.14 -10.36 0.87
C ILE A 76 -8.26 -11.30 -0.33
N LEU A 77 -9.41 -11.95 -0.51
CA LEU A 77 -9.66 -12.82 -1.65
C LEU A 77 -9.66 -12.05 -2.96
N ASP A 78 -10.24 -10.84 -2.97
CA ASP A 78 -10.28 -9.99 -4.16
C ASP A 78 -8.88 -9.48 -4.50
N ALA A 79 -8.09 -9.03 -3.52
CA ALA A 79 -6.69 -8.67 -3.73
C ALA A 79 -5.86 -9.84 -4.29
N LYS A 80 -6.10 -11.06 -3.78
CA LYS A 80 -5.44 -12.27 -4.27
C LYS A 80 -5.81 -12.58 -5.71
N ARG A 81 -7.10 -12.53 -6.07
CA ARG A 81 -7.57 -12.75 -7.45
C ARG A 81 -6.96 -11.75 -8.43
N VAL A 82 -6.91 -10.47 -8.06
CA VAL A 82 -6.26 -9.43 -8.86
C VAL A 82 -4.78 -9.72 -9.03
N SER A 83 -4.09 -10.10 -7.98
CA SER A 83 -2.67 -10.44 -8.04
C SER A 83 -2.38 -11.64 -8.94
N GLU A 84 -3.22 -12.67 -8.89
CA GLU A 84 -3.15 -13.83 -9.76
C GLU A 84 -3.41 -13.45 -11.22
N HIS A 85 -4.40 -12.58 -11.49
CA HIS A 85 -4.70 -12.08 -12.83
C HIS A 85 -3.56 -11.24 -13.44
N LEU A 86 -2.90 -10.42 -12.60
CA LEU A 86 -1.77 -9.59 -13.00
C LEU A 86 -0.44 -10.36 -13.06
N ASP A 87 -0.40 -11.62 -12.65
CA ASP A 87 0.82 -12.41 -12.50
C ASP A 87 1.89 -11.66 -11.68
N ILE A 88 1.51 -11.23 -10.46
CA ILE A 88 2.38 -10.59 -9.49
C ILE A 88 2.42 -11.38 -8.17
N ASN A 89 3.54 -11.29 -7.46
CA ASN A 89 3.64 -11.86 -6.13
C ASN A 89 2.67 -11.17 -5.17
N HIS A 90 2.01 -11.93 -4.29
CA HIS A 90 1.12 -11.37 -3.28
C HIS A 90 1.41 -11.95 -1.91
N LYS A 91 1.47 -11.09 -0.89
CA LYS A 91 1.70 -11.46 0.50
C LYS A 91 0.62 -10.91 1.41
N ILE A 92 0.18 -11.73 2.35
CA ILE A 92 -0.77 -11.33 3.38
C ILE A 92 0.00 -11.22 4.70
N LEU A 93 -0.06 -10.06 5.33
CA LEU A 93 0.55 -9.81 6.63
C LEU A 93 -0.52 -9.79 7.72
N PHE A 94 -0.29 -10.56 8.76
CA PHE A 94 -1.23 -10.73 9.86
C PHE A 94 -0.94 -9.70 10.97
N TYR A 95 -1.82 -8.70 11.09
CA TYR A 95 -1.66 -7.56 11.99
C TYR A 95 -2.79 -7.43 13.01
N GLN A 96 -3.60 -8.48 13.23
CA GLN A 96 -4.78 -8.45 14.09
C GLN A 96 -4.46 -8.00 15.52
N LYS A 97 -3.40 -8.58 16.12
CA LYS A 97 -2.99 -8.23 17.49
C LYS A 97 -2.58 -6.77 17.59
N LYS A 98 -1.71 -6.33 16.70
CA LYS A 98 -1.18 -4.97 16.69
C LYS A 98 -2.27 -3.93 16.38
N PHE A 99 -3.17 -4.24 15.47
CA PHE A 99 -4.31 -3.39 15.16
C PHE A 99 -5.24 -3.24 16.38
N LYS A 100 -5.48 -4.33 17.12
CA LYS A 100 -6.24 -4.26 18.35
C LYS A 100 -5.58 -3.33 19.35
N GLU A 101 -4.30 -3.54 19.66
CA GLU A 101 -3.56 -2.79 20.67
C GLU A 101 -3.38 -1.31 20.31
N GLU A 102 -3.01 -1.01 19.08
CA GLU A 102 -2.66 0.38 18.68
C GLU A 102 -3.85 1.20 18.17
N VAL A 103 -4.91 0.56 17.70
CA VAL A 103 -6.05 1.28 17.12
C VAL A 103 -7.33 1.08 17.92
N ILE A 104 -7.72 -0.18 18.19
CA ILE A 104 -9.00 -0.44 18.86
C ILE A 104 -8.96 -0.05 20.33
N ASP A 105 -7.93 -0.47 21.06
CA ASP A 105 -7.82 -0.20 22.49
C ASP A 105 -7.66 1.33 22.70
N SER A 106 -6.83 2.00 21.90
CA SER A 106 -6.69 3.47 21.92
C SER A 106 -8.00 4.20 21.58
N PHE A 107 -8.77 3.68 20.61
CA PHE A 107 -10.11 4.24 20.31
C PHE A 107 -11.04 4.16 21.52
N ILE A 108 -11.07 3.01 22.20
CA ILE A 108 -11.90 2.81 23.37
C ILE A 108 -11.50 3.77 24.50
N ASP A 109 -10.20 3.89 24.77
CA ASP A 109 -9.67 4.75 25.84
C ASP A 109 -10.02 6.22 25.59
N SER A 110 -9.82 6.72 24.37
CA SER A 110 -10.18 8.10 24.00
C SER A 110 -11.69 8.33 24.10
N TYR A 111 -12.50 7.37 23.67
CA TYR A 111 -13.96 7.49 23.74
C TYR A 111 -14.45 7.53 25.19
N VAL A 112 -13.89 6.69 26.07
CA VAL A 112 -14.20 6.69 27.52
C VAL A 112 -13.76 7.99 28.18
N ALA A 113 -12.67 8.61 27.71
CA ALA A 113 -12.22 9.92 28.18
C ALA A 113 -13.08 11.10 27.68
N GLY A 114 -14.12 10.84 26.86
CA GLY A 114 -15.01 11.87 26.31
C GLY A 114 -14.47 12.58 25.09
N GLU A 115 -13.44 12.03 24.46
CA GLU A 115 -12.88 12.55 23.19
C GLU A 115 -13.61 11.94 21.97
N THR A 116 -13.44 12.58 20.81
CA THR A 116 -13.94 12.03 19.54
C THR A 116 -12.75 11.51 18.71
N PRO A 117 -12.34 10.25 18.88
CA PRO A 117 -11.20 9.72 18.16
C PRO A 117 -11.52 9.42 16.70
N ILE A 118 -10.50 9.50 15.83
CA ILE A 118 -10.59 9.15 14.41
C ILE A 118 -9.72 7.92 14.15
N PRO A 119 -10.24 6.69 14.34
CA PRO A 119 -9.46 5.47 14.28
C PRO A 119 -8.85 5.22 12.89
N CYS A 120 -9.48 5.69 11.82
CA CYS A 120 -8.94 5.55 10.47
C CYS A 120 -7.62 6.32 10.28
N VAL A 121 -7.51 7.52 10.83
CA VAL A 121 -6.26 8.32 10.77
C VAL A 121 -5.16 7.61 11.54
N GLN A 122 -5.46 7.16 12.75
CA GLN A 122 -4.51 6.43 13.58
C GLN A 122 -4.05 5.13 12.91
N CYS A 123 -4.98 4.35 12.35
CA CYS A 123 -4.68 3.12 11.61
C CYS A 123 -3.75 3.40 10.42
N ASN A 124 -4.03 4.45 9.64
CA ASN A 124 -3.18 4.82 8.52
C ASN A 124 -1.76 5.18 8.98
N GLN A 125 -1.63 6.02 10.01
CA GLN A 125 -0.33 6.49 10.49
C GLN A 125 0.51 5.38 11.14
N THR A 126 -0.10 4.54 11.97
CA THR A 126 0.62 3.55 12.78
C THR A 126 0.78 2.22 12.06
N VAL A 127 -0.32 1.58 11.68
CA VAL A 127 -0.30 0.22 11.16
C VAL A 127 -0.05 0.20 9.66
N LYS A 128 -0.80 1.00 8.88
CA LYS A 128 -0.70 0.90 7.43
C LYS A 128 0.60 1.48 6.88
N PHE A 129 0.87 2.78 7.09
CA PHE A 129 2.04 3.39 6.47
C PHE A 129 3.35 2.99 7.15
N ARG A 130 3.44 3.11 8.47
CA ARG A 130 4.67 2.81 9.20
C ARG A 130 5.14 1.37 8.96
N ASP A 131 4.24 0.42 9.12
CA ASP A 131 4.61 -0.99 9.08
C ASP A 131 4.76 -1.51 7.65
N LEU A 132 3.92 -1.07 6.72
CA LEU A 132 4.12 -1.38 5.30
C LEU A 132 5.45 -0.82 4.77
N PHE A 133 5.81 0.41 5.17
CA PHE A 133 7.07 1.00 4.78
C PHE A 133 8.28 0.24 5.34
N LYS A 134 8.19 -0.19 6.61
CA LYS A 134 9.22 -1.04 7.22
C LYS A 134 9.36 -2.35 6.45
N TYR A 135 8.23 -3.01 6.15
CA TYR A 135 8.23 -4.27 5.44
C TYR A 135 8.71 -4.12 3.99
N ALA A 136 8.35 -3.04 3.30
CA ALA A 136 8.88 -2.75 1.97
C ALA A 136 10.41 -2.62 1.98
N LYS A 137 10.97 -1.97 3.01
CA LYS A 137 12.44 -1.91 3.22
C LYS A 137 13.06 -3.29 3.44
N GLU A 138 12.42 -4.16 4.22
CA GLU A 138 12.89 -5.53 4.46
C GLU A 138 12.91 -6.36 3.16
N LEU A 139 12.01 -6.06 2.22
CA LEU A 139 12.00 -6.65 0.88
C LEU A 139 12.99 -5.99 -0.09
N ASN A 140 13.76 -5.00 0.36
CA ASN A 140 14.62 -4.18 -0.48
C ASN A 140 13.85 -3.54 -1.66
N ALA A 141 12.61 -3.11 -1.41
CA ALA A 141 11.82 -2.40 -2.39
C ALA A 141 12.31 -0.95 -2.52
N ASP A 142 12.28 -0.46 -3.75
CA ASP A 142 12.67 0.91 -4.09
C ASP A 142 11.53 1.90 -3.83
N ALA A 143 10.26 1.43 -3.90
CA ALA A 143 9.08 2.24 -3.66
C ALA A 143 7.96 1.46 -2.96
N LEU A 144 7.18 2.19 -2.14
CA LEU A 144 5.87 1.76 -1.65
C LEU A 144 4.81 2.60 -2.33
N VAL A 145 3.86 1.96 -2.97
CA VAL A 145 2.78 2.59 -3.74
C VAL A 145 1.43 2.22 -3.13
N THR A 146 0.52 3.16 -3.11
CA THR A 146 -0.82 2.99 -2.54
C THR A 146 -1.88 3.60 -3.46
N GLY A 147 -3.12 3.15 -3.36
CA GLY A 147 -4.26 3.70 -4.11
C GLY A 147 -4.83 5.02 -3.56
N HIS A 148 -4.03 5.83 -2.86
CA HIS A 148 -4.46 7.13 -2.36
C HIS A 148 -4.37 8.20 -3.47
N TYR A 149 -5.34 9.10 -3.48
CA TYR A 149 -5.32 10.26 -4.38
C TYR A 149 -4.46 11.37 -3.79
N VAL A 150 -3.37 11.70 -4.51
CA VAL A 150 -2.41 12.73 -4.09
C VAL A 150 -2.05 13.61 -5.27
N THR A 151 -2.07 14.92 -5.10
CA THR A 151 -1.60 15.88 -6.08
C THR A 151 -0.32 16.56 -5.57
N ARG A 152 0.74 16.52 -6.39
CA ARG A 152 1.98 17.26 -6.13
C ARG A 152 1.97 18.58 -6.90
N LEU A 153 1.98 19.70 -6.19
CA LEU A 153 2.16 21.01 -6.78
C LEU A 153 3.65 21.35 -6.83
N GLN A 154 4.16 21.78 -8.00
CA GLN A 154 5.60 22.01 -8.23
C GLN A 154 6.22 23.08 -7.32
N ASN A 155 5.44 23.98 -6.75
CA ASN A 155 5.99 25.13 -6.02
C ASN A 155 5.74 25.14 -4.50
N ASN A 156 4.89 24.30 -3.92
CA ASN A 156 4.48 24.48 -2.50
C ASN A 156 4.23 23.19 -1.71
N GLY A 157 4.77 22.07 -2.10
CA GLY A 157 4.63 20.87 -1.31
C GLY A 157 3.57 19.89 -1.82
N ILE A 158 3.27 18.90 -1.00
CA ILE A 158 2.32 17.83 -1.29
C ILE A 158 0.98 18.22 -0.68
N ILE A 159 -0.06 18.27 -1.48
CA ILE A 159 -1.44 18.40 -0.99
C ILE A 159 -2.08 17.03 -1.09
N MET A 160 -2.54 16.51 0.05
CA MET A 160 -3.38 15.31 0.12
C MET A 160 -4.85 15.75 0.04
N SER A 161 -5.58 15.21 -0.90
CA SER A 161 -7.03 15.37 -1.01
C SER A 161 -7.76 14.16 -0.46
#